data_dc56939d1262358278efb13b9c013ab7
#
_entry.id   dc56939d1262358278efb13b9c013ab7
#
_cell.length_a   1.000
_cell.length_b   1.000
_cell.length_c   1.000
_cell.angle_alpha   90.00
_cell.angle_beta   90.00
_cell.angle_gamma   90.00
#
_symmetry.space_group_name_H-M   'P 1'
#
loop_
_entity.id
_entity.type
_entity.pdbx_description
1 polymer ?
#
loop_
_entity_poly.entity_id
_entity_poly.type
_entity_poly.pdbx_seq_one_letter_code
_entity_poly.pdbx_strand_id
1 'polypeptide(L)'
;MTLVERGGSARSFHVDGTTIGTLLPIIRANVNRESAVMTDQASWYKNLKHEGFAHHASVNHEREEYVRREANFVVTTNSVEGFYSIFKRGMKGIYQHCAEKHLHRYLSEFDFRYTYRIRLGYDDDERAEIALKGIQGKRLTYRRPREAAHA
;
A
#
# COMPACT_ATOMS: atom_id res chain seq x y z
N MET A 1 -2.26 5.46 3.22
CA MET A 1 -1.23 4.54 3.76
C MET A 1 -1.09 3.35 2.84
N THR A 2 0.14 2.83 2.63
CA THR A 2 0.34 1.62 1.81
C THR A 2 1.32 0.68 2.52
N LEU A 3 0.99 -0.58 2.59
CA LEU A 3 1.85 -1.67 3.01
C LEU A 3 2.38 -2.37 1.76
N VAL A 4 3.67 -2.55 1.66
CA VAL A 4 4.32 -3.22 0.52
C VAL A 4 5.20 -4.35 1.04
N GLU A 5 4.87 -5.56 0.64
CA GLU A 5 5.70 -6.71 0.88
C GLU A 5 6.87 -6.72 -0.10
N ARG A 6 8.09 -6.86 0.42
CA ARG A 6 9.28 -6.90 -0.43
C ARG A 6 9.29 -8.16 -1.29
N GLY A 7 9.27 -7.98 -2.62
CA GLY A 7 9.14 -9.10 -3.54
C GLY A 7 7.74 -9.71 -3.60
N GLY A 8 6.74 -9.08 -3.01
CA GLY A 8 5.38 -9.56 -2.93
C GLY A 8 4.33 -8.49 -3.28
N SER A 9 3.23 -8.51 -2.57
CA SER A 9 2.03 -7.72 -2.80
C SER A 9 2.13 -6.28 -2.27
N ALA A 10 1.21 -5.43 -2.72
CA ALA A 10 0.93 -4.13 -2.13
C ALA A 10 -0.54 -4.06 -1.68
N ARG A 11 -0.78 -3.34 -0.60
CA ARG A 11 -2.12 -3.07 -0.08
C ARG A 11 -2.22 -1.65 0.45
N SER A 12 -3.12 -0.87 -0.14
CA SER A 12 -3.30 0.55 0.16
C SER A 12 -4.60 0.81 0.91
N PHE A 13 -4.56 1.80 1.79
CA PHE A 13 -5.68 2.23 2.61
C PHE A 13 -5.83 3.74 2.51
N HIS A 14 -7.05 4.20 2.25
CA HIS A 14 -7.40 5.60 2.48
C HIS A 14 -7.53 5.81 3.98
N VAL A 15 -6.92 6.85 4.50
CA VAL A 15 -6.93 7.19 5.93
C VAL A 15 -7.17 8.70 6.08
N ASP A 16 -8.00 9.08 7.03
CA ASP A 16 -8.36 10.48 7.28
C ASP A 16 -7.23 11.27 7.96
N GLY A 17 -6.22 10.57 8.45
CA GLY A 17 -5.07 11.19 9.11
C GLY A 17 -3.90 10.23 9.28
N THR A 18 -2.72 10.80 9.55
CA THR A 18 -1.47 10.05 9.72
C THR A 18 -1.03 10.00 11.18
N THR A 19 -1.94 9.68 12.09
CA THR A 19 -1.62 9.48 13.51
C THR A 19 -1.35 8.00 13.80
N ILE A 20 -0.62 7.73 14.88
CA ILE A 20 -0.40 6.33 15.32
C ILE A 20 -1.71 5.61 15.60
N GLY A 21 -2.71 6.29 16.16
CA GLY A 21 -4.03 5.74 16.44
C GLY A 21 -4.77 5.27 15.18
N THR A 22 -4.57 5.96 14.05
CA THR A 22 -5.14 5.59 12.75
C THR A 22 -4.35 4.48 12.05
N LEU A 23 -3.03 4.58 12.09
CA LEU A 23 -2.16 3.69 11.30
C LEU A 23 -1.93 2.33 11.98
N LEU A 24 -1.79 2.30 13.29
CA LEU A 24 -1.45 1.09 14.04
C LEU A 24 -2.48 -0.04 13.91
N PRO A 25 -3.80 0.21 14.00
CA PRO A 25 -4.80 -0.84 13.76
C PRO A 25 -4.69 -1.48 12.37
N ILE A 26 -4.40 -0.67 11.34
CA ILE A 26 -4.22 -1.15 9.98
C ILE A 26 -2.98 -2.05 9.90
N ILE A 27 -1.86 -1.64 10.49
CA ILE A 27 -0.64 -2.44 10.52
C ILE A 27 -0.90 -3.77 11.24
N ARG A 28 -1.51 -3.72 12.44
CA ARG A 28 -1.81 -4.92 13.23
C ARG A 28 -2.72 -5.92 12.52
N ALA A 29 -3.68 -5.42 11.74
CA ALA A 29 -4.64 -6.27 11.03
C ALA A 29 -4.07 -6.90 9.75
N ASN A 30 -2.99 -6.34 9.18
CA ASN A 30 -2.51 -6.70 7.84
C ASN A 30 -1.05 -7.18 7.81
N VAL A 31 -0.29 -7.03 8.88
CA VAL A 31 1.12 -7.42 8.94
C VAL A 31 1.29 -8.53 9.97
N ASN A 32 1.91 -9.63 9.54
CA ASN A 32 2.25 -10.72 10.46
C ASN A 32 3.25 -10.21 11.52
N ARG A 33 3.06 -10.63 12.77
CA ARG A 33 3.92 -10.26 13.90
C ARG A 33 5.37 -10.71 13.73
N GLU A 34 5.60 -11.79 13.00
CA GLU A 34 6.94 -12.31 12.70
C GLU A 34 7.66 -11.54 11.59
N SER A 35 6.95 -10.60 10.94
CA SER A 35 7.53 -9.79 9.85
C SER A 35 8.51 -8.75 10.36
N ALA A 36 9.55 -8.49 9.57
CA ALA A 36 10.40 -7.32 9.73
C ALA A 36 9.73 -6.11 9.06
N VAL A 37 9.35 -5.13 9.86
CA VAL A 37 8.67 -3.89 9.39
C VAL A 37 9.73 -2.81 9.16
N MET A 38 9.74 -2.25 7.96
CA MET A 38 10.64 -1.16 7.58
C MET A 38 9.83 0.12 7.35
N THR A 39 10.26 1.22 7.96
CA THR A 39 9.59 2.53 7.83
C THR A 39 10.61 3.65 7.58
N ASP A 40 10.09 4.83 7.25
CA ASP A 40 10.86 6.05 7.45
C ASP A 40 10.94 6.42 8.95
N GLN A 41 11.57 7.56 9.26
CA GLN A 41 11.73 8.07 10.64
C GLN A 41 10.54 8.90 11.13
N ALA A 42 9.38 8.83 10.50
CA ALA A 42 8.22 9.57 10.97
C ALA A 42 7.91 9.23 12.44
N SER A 43 7.60 10.26 13.21
CA SER A 43 7.48 10.17 14.69
C SER A 43 6.45 9.16 15.17
N TRP A 44 5.38 8.94 14.37
CA TRP A 44 4.33 7.98 14.68
C TRP A 44 4.76 6.51 14.58
N TYR A 45 5.90 6.21 13.92
CA TYR A 45 6.43 4.83 13.85
C TYR A 45 7.40 4.49 14.98
N LYS A 46 7.85 5.46 15.79
CA LYS A 46 8.85 5.24 16.87
C LYS A 46 8.43 4.13 17.84
N ASN A 47 7.14 3.98 18.10
CA ASN A 47 6.61 3.01 19.05
C ASN A 47 6.31 1.64 18.43
N LEU A 48 6.44 1.43 17.12
CA LEU A 48 6.17 0.13 16.49
C LEU A 48 7.03 -1.00 17.08
N LYS A 49 8.23 -0.69 17.54
CA LYS A 49 9.12 -1.64 18.23
C LYS A 49 8.48 -2.26 19.48
N HIS A 50 7.61 -1.52 20.16
CA HIS A 50 6.89 -1.97 21.37
C HIS A 50 5.55 -2.65 21.06
N GLU A 51 5.17 -2.70 19.80
CA GLU A 51 3.88 -3.24 19.35
C GLU A 51 3.89 -4.75 19.09
N GLY A 52 5.00 -5.42 19.42
CA GLY A 52 5.13 -6.87 19.35
C GLY A 52 5.42 -7.42 17.95
N PHE A 53 5.96 -6.60 17.04
CA PHE A 53 6.55 -7.09 15.80
C PHE A 53 7.95 -7.63 16.08
N ALA A 54 8.31 -8.73 15.41
CA ALA A 54 9.61 -9.40 15.61
C ALA A 54 10.78 -8.45 15.34
N HIS A 55 10.62 -7.57 14.37
CA HIS A 55 11.62 -6.57 14.04
C HIS A 55 11.01 -5.29 13.46
N HIS A 56 11.49 -4.14 13.91
CA HIS A 56 11.20 -2.84 13.31
C HIS A 56 12.49 -2.05 13.13
N ALA A 57 12.74 -1.58 11.92
CA ALA A 57 13.85 -0.70 11.59
C ALA A 57 13.38 0.47 10.72
N SER A 58 14.05 1.61 10.86
CA SER A 58 13.78 2.81 10.08
C SER A 58 15.00 3.29 9.33
N VAL A 59 14.81 3.92 8.18
CA VAL A 59 15.83 4.65 7.42
C VAL A 59 15.71 6.15 7.66
N ASN A 60 16.84 6.84 7.65
CA ASN A 60 16.90 8.28 7.85
C ASN A 60 17.23 9.01 6.55
N HIS A 61 16.21 9.45 5.83
CA HIS A 61 16.37 10.20 4.59
C HIS A 61 17.03 11.58 4.79
N GLU A 62 16.90 12.21 5.96
CA GLU A 62 17.55 13.51 6.27
C GLU A 62 19.07 13.37 6.33
N ARG A 63 19.56 12.15 6.63
CA ARG A 63 21.00 11.82 6.63
C ARG A 63 21.42 11.09 5.36
N GLU A 64 20.63 11.16 4.30
CA GLU A 64 20.86 10.46 3.03
C GLU A 64 21.00 8.93 3.18
N GLU A 65 20.46 8.37 4.27
CA GLU A 65 20.42 6.93 4.48
C GLU A 65 19.23 6.33 3.76
N TYR A 66 19.44 5.74 2.59
CA TYR A 66 18.40 5.08 1.80
C TYR A 66 18.40 3.57 1.97
N VAL A 67 19.57 3.01 2.30
CA VAL A 67 19.76 1.57 2.49
C VAL A 67 20.77 1.33 3.58
N ARG A 68 20.42 0.51 4.56
CA ARG A 68 21.33 0.00 5.59
C ARG A 68 21.30 -1.51 5.59
N ARG A 69 22.46 -2.16 5.62
CA ARG A 69 22.57 -3.61 5.75
C ARG A 69 22.74 -3.97 7.22
N GLU A 70 21.89 -4.85 7.71
CA GLU A 70 22.01 -5.49 9.01
C GLU A 70 22.31 -6.99 8.81
N ALA A 71 22.68 -7.70 9.87
CA ALA A 71 23.20 -9.06 9.75
C ALA A 71 22.27 -10.00 8.95
N ASN A 72 20.94 -9.89 9.12
CA ASN A 72 19.96 -10.82 8.54
C ASN A 72 19.04 -10.16 7.51
N PHE A 73 19.10 -8.85 7.29
CA PHE A 73 18.20 -8.16 6.36
C PHE A 73 18.73 -6.79 5.93
N VAL A 74 18.14 -6.27 4.87
CA VAL A 74 18.42 -4.95 4.35
C VAL A 74 17.30 -4.01 4.77
N VAL A 75 17.63 -2.95 5.50
CA VAL A 75 16.71 -1.88 5.90
C VAL A 75 16.60 -0.89 4.75
N THR A 76 15.43 -0.74 4.17
CA THR A 76 15.16 0.21 3.09
C THR A 76 13.66 0.41 2.87
N THR A 77 13.25 1.58 2.43
CA THR A 77 11.88 1.94 2.02
C THR A 77 11.70 1.97 0.50
N ASN A 78 12.71 1.60 -0.27
CA ASN A 78 12.70 1.68 -1.74
C ASN A 78 11.49 0.97 -2.39
N SER A 79 10.99 -0.12 -1.81
CA SER A 79 9.84 -0.84 -2.37
C SER A 79 8.56 0.00 -2.33
N VAL A 80 8.28 0.63 -1.19
CA VAL A 80 7.10 1.50 -1.04
C VAL A 80 7.29 2.84 -1.78
N GLU A 81 8.50 3.37 -1.83
CA GLU A 81 8.82 4.57 -2.62
C GLU A 81 8.61 4.31 -4.11
N GLY A 82 9.06 3.16 -4.62
CA GLY A 82 8.82 2.72 -5.99
C GLY A 82 7.32 2.60 -6.30
N PHE A 83 6.53 2.04 -5.40
CA PHE A 83 5.08 2.00 -5.52
C PHE A 83 4.49 3.42 -5.62
N TYR A 84 4.84 4.32 -4.71
CA TYR A 84 4.34 5.69 -4.73
C TYR A 84 4.82 6.50 -5.94
N SER A 85 6.01 6.25 -6.44
CA SER A 85 6.50 6.87 -7.68
C SER A 85 5.60 6.55 -8.87
N ILE A 86 5.24 5.27 -9.03
CA ILE A 86 4.33 4.81 -10.08
C ILE A 86 2.93 5.38 -9.86
N PHE A 87 2.40 5.31 -8.64
CA PHE A 87 1.09 5.85 -8.28
C PHE A 87 0.99 7.34 -8.60
N LYS A 88 1.92 8.16 -8.11
CA LYS A 88 1.94 9.61 -8.35
C LYS A 88 2.03 9.96 -9.82
N ARG A 89 2.83 9.22 -10.60
CA ARG A 89 2.96 9.41 -12.05
C ARG A 89 1.66 9.11 -12.77
N GLY A 90 0.98 8.02 -12.40
CA GLY A 90 -0.34 7.69 -12.95
C GLY A 90 -1.39 8.72 -12.60
N MET A 91 -1.44 9.16 -11.35
CA MET A 91 -2.40 10.18 -10.91
C MET A 91 -2.21 11.52 -11.62
N LYS A 92 -0.95 11.95 -11.85
CA LYS A 92 -0.65 13.21 -12.53
C LYS A 92 -0.81 13.12 -14.06
N GLY A 93 -0.36 12.02 -14.65
CA GLY A 93 -0.24 11.89 -16.11
C GLY A 93 -1.47 11.33 -16.80
N ILE A 94 -2.20 10.43 -16.13
CA ILE A 94 -3.32 9.69 -16.73
C ILE A 94 -4.66 10.15 -16.16
N TYR A 95 -4.82 10.06 -14.84
CA TYR A 95 -6.12 10.32 -14.19
C TYR A 95 -6.39 11.81 -13.96
N GLN A 96 -5.35 12.62 -13.77
CA GLN A 96 -5.33 14.08 -13.61
C GLN A 96 -6.19 14.61 -12.45
N HIS A 97 -7.42 14.12 -12.29
CA HIS A 97 -8.34 14.49 -11.22
C HIS A 97 -8.90 13.26 -10.52
N CYS A 98 -8.77 13.22 -9.21
CA CYS A 98 -9.37 12.19 -8.36
C CYS A 98 -10.01 12.86 -7.16
N ALA A 99 -11.34 12.77 -7.05
CA ALA A 99 -12.00 13.17 -5.82
C ALA A 99 -11.66 12.17 -4.71
N GLU A 100 -11.45 12.65 -3.50
CA GLU A 100 -11.05 11.87 -2.33
C GLU A 100 -11.95 10.64 -2.11
N LYS A 101 -13.27 10.79 -2.23
CA LYS A 101 -14.25 9.70 -2.14
C LYS A 101 -14.03 8.55 -3.14
N HIS A 102 -13.27 8.77 -4.20
CA HIS A 102 -12.95 7.77 -5.23
C HIS A 102 -11.52 7.25 -5.14
N LEU A 103 -10.69 7.80 -4.25
CA LEU A 103 -9.28 7.45 -4.12
C LEU A 103 -9.07 5.94 -3.90
N HIS A 104 -9.94 5.30 -3.12
CA HIS A 104 -9.89 3.86 -2.85
C HIS A 104 -9.94 2.99 -4.13
N ARG A 105 -10.62 3.45 -5.19
CA ARG A 105 -10.71 2.72 -6.46
C ARG A 105 -9.39 2.75 -7.22
N TYR A 106 -8.74 3.91 -7.26
CA TYR A 106 -7.43 4.06 -7.88
C TYR A 106 -6.36 3.30 -7.09
N LEU A 107 -6.39 3.37 -5.77
CA LEU A 107 -5.50 2.60 -4.92
C LEU A 107 -5.64 1.09 -5.21
N SER A 108 -6.86 0.58 -5.31
CA SER A 108 -7.11 -0.83 -5.64
C SER A 108 -6.56 -1.24 -7.01
N GLU A 109 -6.63 -0.36 -8.01
CA GLU A 109 -6.05 -0.62 -9.33
C GLU A 109 -4.52 -0.70 -9.25
N PHE A 110 -3.87 0.26 -8.57
CA PHE A 110 -2.42 0.26 -8.43
C PHE A 110 -1.93 -0.91 -7.58
N ASP A 111 -2.64 -1.27 -6.51
CA ASP A 111 -2.36 -2.46 -5.70
C ASP A 111 -2.43 -3.74 -6.55
N PHE A 112 -3.47 -3.87 -7.39
CA PHE A 112 -3.62 -4.99 -8.31
C PHE A 112 -2.44 -5.06 -9.30
N ARG A 113 -2.12 -3.95 -9.99
CA ARG A 113 -1.03 -3.89 -10.96
C ARG A 113 0.33 -4.19 -10.33
N TYR A 114 0.55 -3.73 -9.10
CA TYR A 114 1.78 -3.98 -8.38
C TYR A 114 1.89 -5.44 -7.92
N THR A 115 0.81 -6.00 -7.40
CA THR A 115 0.75 -7.36 -6.87
C THR A 115 0.93 -8.39 -7.99
N TYR A 116 0.30 -8.19 -9.14
CA TYR A 116 0.34 -9.12 -10.28
C TYR A 116 1.25 -8.61 -11.40
N ARG A 117 2.45 -8.15 -11.06
CA ARG A 117 3.41 -7.64 -12.05
C ARG A 117 4.27 -8.73 -12.64
N ILE A 118 4.80 -8.51 -13.86
CA ILE A 118 5.69 -9.43 -14.59
C ILE A 118 6.89 -9.89 -13.74
N ARG A 119 7.44 -9.00 -12.92
CA ARG A 119 8.57 -9.35 -12.04
C ARG A 119 8.25 -10.47 -11.02
N LEU A 120 6.96 -10.71 -10.74
CA LEU A 120 6.48 -11.79 -9.88
C LEU A 120 5.98 -13.00 -10.69
N GLY A 121 6.20 -13.03 -12.00
CA GLY A 121 5.86 -14.14 -12.86
C GLY A 121 4.49 -14.04 -13.52
N TYR A 122 3.75 -12.95 -13.34
CA TYR A 122 2.42 -12.77 -13.96
C TYR A 122 2.54 -12.10 -15.32
N ASP A 123 2.08 -12.75 -16.36
CA ASP A 123 1.91 -12.17 -17.69
C ASP A 123 0.57 -11.42 -17.84
N ASP A 124 0.30 -10.90 -19.04
CA ASP A 124 -0.92 -10.11 -19.28
C ASP A 124 -2.17 -10.99 -19.30
N ASP A 125 -2.08 -12.22 -19.77
CA ASP A 125 -3.20 -13.16 -19.83
C ASP A 125 -3.59 -13.62 -18.44
N GLU A 126 -2.63 -13.97 -17.60
CA GLU A 126 -2.86 -14.33 -16.19
C GLU A 126 -3.47 -13.16 -15.41
N ARG A 127 -2.99 -11.93 -15.63
CA ARG A 127 -3.57 -10.74 -15.01
C ARG A 127 -5.01 -10.50 -15.45
N ALA A 128 -5.30 -10.67 -16.73
CA ALA A 128 -6.65 -10.54 -17.27
C ALA A 128 -7.59 -11.60 -16.65
N GLU A 129 -7.15 -12.84 -16.55
CA GLU A 129 -7.92 -13.93 -15.92
C GLU A 129 -8.21 -13.64 -14.45
N ILE A 130 -7.22 -13.20 -13.66
CA ILE A 130 -7.39 -12.84 -12.26
C ILE A 130 -8.38 -11.67 -12.11
N ALA A 131 -8.27 -10.64 -12.97
CA ALA A 131 -9.20 -9.51 -12.97
C ALA A 131 -10.64 -9.96 -13.27
N LEU A 132 -10.84 -10.82 -14.26
CA LEU A 132 -12.16 -11.37 -14.61
C LEU A 132 -12.74 -12.22 -13.47
N LYS A 133 -11.93 -13.08 -12.84
CA LYS A 133 -12.36 -13.85 -11.66
C LYS A 133 -12.76 -12.92 -10.51
N GLY A 134 -12.10 -11.78 -10.37
CA GLY A 134 -12.39 -10.78 -9.33
C GLY A 134 -13.75 -10.10 -9.45
N ILE A 135 -14.43 -10.15 -10.60
CA ILE A 135 -15.79 -9.60 -10.79
C ILE A 135 -16.91 -10.63 -10.56
N GLN A 136 -16.57 -11.90 -10.42
CA GLN A 136 -17.55 -12.94 -10.18
C GLN A 136 -18.37 -12.66 -8.91
N GLY A 137 -19.68 -12.72 -8.99
CA GLY A 137 -20.59 -12.42 -7.89
C GLY A 137 -20.73 -10.94 -7.54
N LYS A 138 -20.05 -10.04 -8.24
CA LYS A 138 -20.18 -8.59 -8.06
C LYS A 138 -21.11 -8.01 -9.09
N ARG A 139 -22.03 -7.15 -8.65
CA ARG A 139 -22.90 -6.37 -9.51
C ARG A 139 -22.46 -4.93 -9.56
N LEU A 140 -22.13 -4.41 -10.74
CA LEU A 140 -21.92 -2.99 -10.92
C LEU A 140 -23.28 -2.28 -10.88
N THR A 141 -23.54 -1.51 -9.84
CA THR A 141 -24.72 -0.65 -9.75
C THR A 141 -24.30 0.79 -9.94
N TYR A 142 -24.88 1.48 -10.93
CA TYR A 142 -24.76 2.91 -11.04
C TYR A 142 -25.67 3.57 -10.00
N ARG A 143 -25.08 4.17 -8.95
CA ARG A 143 -25.82 5.00 -7.99
C ARG A 143 -25.44 6.45 -8.20
N ARG A 144 -26.42 7.29 -8.41
CA ARG A 144 -26.19 8.75 -8.45
C ARG A 144 -25.76 9.19 -7.04
N PRO A 145 -24.77 10.14 -6.90
CA PRO A 145 -24.28 10.59 -5.60
C PRO A 145 -25.33 11.13 -4.64
N ARG A 146 -26.52 11.51 -5.16
CA ARG A 146 -27.63 12.06 -4.36
C ARG A 146 -28.63 11.01 -3.87
N GLU A 147 -28.55 9.77 -4.30
CA GLU A 147 -29.53 8.72 -3.93
C GLU A 147 -29.12 7.89 -2.71
N ALA A 148 -28.00 8.18 -2.08
CA ALA A 148 -27.51 7.44 -0.90
C ALA A 148 -28.19 7.83 0.43
N ALA A 149 -29.13 8.77 0.43
CA ALA A 149 -29.72 9.31 1.66
C ALA A 149 -31.08 8.70 2.06
N HIS A 150 -31.60 7.72 1.33
CA HIS A 150 -32.93 7.13 1.61
C HIS A 150 -32.92 5.61 1.43
N ALA A 151 -32.08 4.91 2.22
CA ALA A 151 -32.22 3.47 2.44
C ALA A 151 -31.81 3.13 3.88
#